data_a71c21b9e35bf4373920d38e58a68cc3
#
_entry.id   a71c21b9e35bf4373920d38e58a68cc3
#
_cell.length_a   1.000
_cell.length_b   1.000
_cell.length_c   1.000
_cell.angle_alpha   90.00
_cell.angle_beta   90.00
_cell.angle_gamma   90.00
#
_symmetry.space_group_name_H-M   'P 1'
#
loop_
_entity.id
_entity.type
_entity.pdbx_description
1 polymer ?
#
loop_
_entity_poly.entity_id
_entity_poly.type
_entity_poly.pdbx_seq_one_letter_code
_entity_poly.pdbx_strand_id
1 'polypeptide(L)'
;MATALTGWRAWLAALFRVGDARGTVLPHFRKPAVRRRGHTTELQFVKGVSQSQMVTRDPDRLLIDYTRTMLGALVLVPRPRNIGMIGLGGGSQAKYCYRHLPEARIEVVENNPHVLALRRKFRVPDDDARFRVVLDDGARFLHGRRGQFDLLLVDGYDETGIPDALSTQAFYDDCRASLAEGGAAAFNLYCADAAVHFERLRNAFGDGNIVVIEELRQSNRVAIAWTGPKREAAETSLSAAARHDLASVFASVREKLAVAKQPA
;
A
#
# COMPACT_ATOMS: atom_id res chain seq x y z
N MET A 1 3.90 18.02 -24.37
CA MET A 1 3.04 17.40 -23.32
C MET A 1 2.01 16.40 -23.85
N ALA A 2 2.18 15.85 -25.05
CA ALA A 2 1.20 14.92 -25.68
C ALA A 2 1.64 13.45 -25.71
N THR A 3 2.84 13.09 -25.29
CA THR A 3 3.43 11.76 -25.46
C THR A 3 3.17 10.77 -24.32
N ALA A 4 2.79 11.24 -23.12
CA ALA A 4 2.48 10.37 -21.98
C ALA A 4 1.05 9.78 -22.04
N LEU A 5 0.12 10.43 -22.74
CA LEU A 5 -1.28 9.99 -22.86
C LEU A 5 -1.48 8.86 -23.89
N THR A 6 -0.51 8.61 -24.75
CA THR A 6 -0.61 7.56 -25.78
C THR A 6 -0.22 6.19 -25.24
N GLY A 7 0.70 6.10 -24.29
CA GLY A 7 1.19 4.83 -23.75
C GLY A 7 0.13 4.05 -22.97
N TRP A 8 -0.63 4.70 -22.09
CA TRP A 8 -1.64 4.03 -21.26
C TRP A 8 -2.90 3.62 -22.04
N ARG A 9 -3.29 4.41 -23.07
CA ARG A 9 -4.38 4.02 -23.99
C ARG A 9 -4.01 2.81 -24.84
N ALA A 10 -2.78 2.75 -25.31
CA ALA A 10 -2.28 1.58 -26.04
C ALA A 10 -2.19 0.34 -25.15
N TRP A 11 -1.79 0.52 -23.88
CA TRP A 11 -1.73 -0.56 -22.90
C TRP A 11 -3.14 -1.03 -22.46
N LEU A 12 -4.09 -0.12 -22.21
CA LEU A 12 -5.50 -0.48 -21.99
C LEU A 12 -6.10 -1.19 -23.20
N ALA A 13 -5.82 -0.72 -24.41
CA ALA A 13 -6.29 -1.39 -25.62
C ALA A 13 -5.68 -2.79 -25.79
N ALA A 14 -4.44 -3.01 -25.32
CA ALA A 14 -3.81 -4.32 -25.30
C ALA A 14 -4.44 -5.26 -24.26
N LEU A 15 -4.87 -4.74 -23.09
CA LEU A 15 -5.55 -5.51 -22.04
C LEU A 15 -6.94 -6.03 -22.48
N PHE A 16 -7.60 -5.34 -23.41
CA PHE A 16 -8.91 -5.75 -23.94
C PHE A 16 -8.83 -6.52 -25.26
N ARG A 17 -7.63 -6.72 -25.82
CA ARG A 17 -7.43 -7.59 -26.97
C ARG A 17 -7.12 -9.01 -26.48
N VAL A 18 -8.00 -9.94 -26.77
CA VAL A 18 -7.78 -11.37 -26.59
C VAL A 18 -6.67 -11.81 -27.56
N GLY A 19 -5.44 -11.90 -27.04
CA GLY A 19 -4.24 -12.36 -27.75
C GLY A 19 -3.64 -11.33 -28.71
N ASP A 20 -2.36 -11.04 -28.54
CA ASP A 20 -1.58 -10.40 -29.58
C ASP A 20 -1.17 -11.45 -30.63
N ALA A 21 -0.67 -10.98 -31.78
CA ALA A 21 -0.20 -11.84 -32.89
C ALA A 21 1.01 -12.73 -32.50
N ARG A 22 1.50 -12.69 -31.25
CA ARG A 22 2.62 -13.45 -30.70
C ARG A 22 2.19 -14.48 -29.64
N GLY A 23 0.87 -14.66 -29.40
CA GLY A 23 0.38 -15.65 -28.43
C GLY A 23 0.63 -15.27 -26.96
N THR A 24 0.91 -14.03 -26.65
CA THR A 24 1.08 -13.57 -25.26
C THR A 24 -0.28 -13.55 -24.58
N VAL A 25 -0.46 -14.39 -23.57
CA VAL A 25 -1.66 -14.38 -22.72
C VAL A 25 -1.63 -13.08 -21.91
N LEU A 26 -2.55 -12.15 -22.23
CA LEU A 26 -2.72 -10.93 -21.46
C LEU A 26 -3.25 -11.28 -20.06
N PRO A 27 -2.79 -10.62 -19.00
CA PRO A 27 -3.30 -10.87 -17.66
C PRO A 27 -4.81 -10.60 -17.61
N HIS A 28 -5.57 -11.63 -17.23
CA HIS A 28 -7.01 -11.53 -17.07
C HIS A 28 -7.32 -10.94 -15.71
N PHE A 29 -7.62 -9.65 -15.65
CA PHE A 29 -8.02 -9.00 -14.42
C PHE A 29 -9.49 -9.30 -14.07
N ARG A 30 -9.72 -9.83 -12.88
CA ARG A 30 -11.06 -10.06 -12.39
C ARG A 30 -11.76 -8.74 -12.08
N LYS A 31 -12.98 -8.58 -12.57
CA LYS A 31 -13.82 -7.41 -12.27
C LYS A 31 -14.40 -7.53 -10.86
N PRO A 32 -14.12 -6.59 -9.94
CA PRO A 32 -14.70 -6.63 -8.61
C PRO A 32 -16.16 -6.24 -8.62
N ALA A 33 -16.94 -6.83 -7.71
CA ALA A 33 -18.31 -6.40 -7.41
C ALA A 33 -18.27 -5.30 -6.35
N VAL A 34 -19.19 -4.33 -6.47
CA VAL A 34 -19.44 -3.33 -5.45
C VAL A 34 -20.77 -3.60 -4.77
N ARG A 35 -20.74 -3.75 -3.45
CA ARG A 35 -21.93 -3.98 -2.64
C ARG A 35 -22.15 -2.86 -1.66
N ARG A 36 -23.42 -2.51 -1.45
CA ARG A 36 -23.83 -1.59 -0.39
C ARG A 36 -24.52 -2.38 0.71
N ARG A 37 -24.12 -2.14 1.96
CA ARG A 37 -24.75 -2.65 3.17
C ARG A 37 -24.97 -1.50 4.14
N GLY A 38 -26.21 -1.01 4.23
CA GLY A 38 -26.55 0.13 5.07
C GLY A 38 -25.69 1.36 4.69
N HIS A 39 -24.80 1.77 5.60
CA HIS A 39 -23.92 2.94 5.42
C HIS A 39 -22.54 2.59 4.88
N THR A 40 -22.28 1.33 4.51
CA THR A 40 -20.98 0.90 3.96
C THR A 40 -21.06 0.54 2.48
N THR A 41 -19.97 0.80 1.77
CA THR A 41 -19.74 0.36 0.40
C THR A 41 -18.53 -0.56 0.44
N GLU A 42 -18.67 -1.77 -0.12
CA GLU A 42 -17.67 -2.83 -0.10
C GLU A 42 -17.21 -3.16 -1.52
N LEU A 43 -15.91 -3.46 -1.67
CA LEU A 43 -15.30 -4.02 -2.86
C LEU A 43 -15.06 -5.52 -2.62
N GLN A 44 -15.53 -6.39 -3.53
CA GLN A 44 -15.42 -7.84 -3.40
C GLN A 44 -14.98 -8.45 -4.72
N PHE A 45 -13.90 -9.24 -4.73
CA PHE A 45 -13.57 -10.12 -5.84
C PHE A 45 -14.26 -11.48 -5.71
N VAL A 46 -14.42 -11.96 -4.49
CA VAL A 46 -15.15 -13.18 -4.15
C VAL A 46 -16.41 -12.80 -3.38
N LYS A 47 -17.55 -13.40 -3.74
CA LYS A 47 -18.83 -13.14 -3.07
C LYS A 47 -18.73 -13.38 -1.56
N GLY A 48 -19.04 -12.37 -0.78
CA GLY A 48 -19.03 -12.46 0.69
C GLY A 48 -17.69 -12.11 1.34
N VAL A 49 -16.61 -11.99 0.56
CA VAL A 49 -15.29 -11.60 1.06
C VAL A 49 -15.04 -10.14 0.68
N SER A 50 -15.02 -9.26 1.68
CA SER A 50 -14.78 -7.84 1.46
C SER A 50 -13.28 -7.56 1.50
N GLN A 51 -12.74 -7.05 0.39
CA GLN A 51 -11.34 -6.62 0.30
C GLN A 51 -11.13 -5.16 0.63
N SER A 52 -12.19 -4.36 0.57
CA SER A 52 -12.14 -2.97 0.99
C SER A 52 -13.53 -2.49 1.40
N GLN A 53 -13.57 -1.63 2.40
CA GLN A 53 -14.81 -1.08 2.95
C GLN A 53 -14.70 0.43 3.12
N MET A 54 -15.77 1.14 2.82
CA MET A 54 -15.87 2.59 2.97
C MET A 54 -17.19 2.95 3.66
N VAL A 55 -17.16 3.80 4.69
CA VAL A 55 -18.36 4.44 5.22
C VAL A 55 -18.79 5.55 4.26
N THR A 56 -20.03 5.51 3.80
CA THR A 56 -20.52 6.44 2.77
C THR A 56 -20.50 7.91 3.23
N ARG A 57 -20.75 8.16 4.53
CA ARG A 57 -20.77 9.51 5.10
C ARG A 57 -19.42 9.97 5.62
N ASP A 58 -18.47 9.04 5.81
CA ASP A 58 -17.11 9.29 6.27
C ASP A 58 -16.13 8.42 5.45
N PRO A 59 -15.88 8.80 4.19
CA PRO A 59 -15.18 7.97 3.22
C PRO A 59 -13.70 7.74 3.53
N ASP A 60 -13.11 8.60 4.38
CA ASP A 60 -11.70 8.55 4.74
C ASP A 60 -11.45 7.70 5.99
N ARG A 61 -12.53 7.29 6.69
CA ARG A 61 -12.42 6.45 7.88
C ARG A 61 -11.85 5.08 7.55
N LEU A 62 -10.82 4.68 8.27
CA LEU A 62 -10.23 3.34 8.19
C LEU A 62 -11.10 2.34 8.97
N LEU A 63 -11.73 1.40 8.27
CA LEU A 63 -12.60 0.40 8.87
C LEU A 63 -11.91 -0.91 9.18
N ILE A 64 -10.90 -1.26 8.42
CA ILE A 64 -10.17 -2.52 8.52
C ILE A 64 -8.89 -2.29 9.32
N ASP A 65 -8.68 -3.05 10.39
CA ASP A 65 -7.65 -2.77 11.39
C ASP A 65 -6.23 -2.73 10.80
N TYR A 66 -5.88 -3.68 9.91
CA TYR A 66 -4.54 -3.67 9.31
C TYR A 66 -4.19 -2.38 8.57
N THR A 67 -5.19 -1.67 8.02
CA THR A 67 -4.95 -0.40 7.32
C THR A 67 -4.47 0.70 8.26
N ARG A 68 -4.90 0.67 9.53
CA ARG A 68 -4.35 1.54 10.59
C ARG A 68 -2.96 1.08 10.99
N THR A 69 -2.78 -0.24 11.16
CA THR A 69 -1.50 -0.81 11.59
C THR A 69 -0.39 -0.53 10.59
N MET A 70 -0.67 -0.56 9.29
CA MET A 70 0.29 -0.16 8.26
C MET A 70 0.72 1.32 8.40
N LEU A 71 -0.20 2.21 8.77
CA LEU A 71 0.12 3.61 9.07
C LEU A 71 0.93 3.78 10.37
N GLY A 72 1.11 2.73 11.14
CA GLY A 72 2.05 2.69 12.25
C GLY A 72 3.50 2.98 11.83
N ALA A 73 3.85 2.76 10.55
CA ALA A 73 5.15 3.16 10.00
C ALA A 73 5.43 4.67 10.11
N LEU A 74 4.39 5.50 10.28
CA LEU A 74 4.54 6.94 10.58
C LEU A 74 5.24 7.24 11.91
N VAL A 75 5.39 6.25 12.80
CA VAL A 75 6.24 6.38 13.99
C VAL A 75 7.71 6.57 13.59
N LEU A 76 8.16 5.92 12.51
CA LEU A 76 9.51 6.00 11.99
C LEU A 76 9.70 7.18 11.03
N VAL A 77 8.63 7.55 10.31
CA VAL A 77 8.62 8.64 9.33
C VAL A 77 7.46 9.59 9.64
N PRO A 78 7.57 10.42 10.68
CA PRO A 78 6.44 11.22 11.20
C PRO A 78 6.00 12.35 10.26
N ARG A 79 6.82 12.74 9.28
CA ARG A 79 6.55 13.81 8.31
C ARG A 79 6.95 13.38 6.88
N PRO A 80 6.26 12.38 6.30
CA PRO A 80 6.59 11.94 4.95
C PRO A 80 6.24 13.03 3.94
N ARG A 81 7.15 13.30 3.00
CA ARG A 81 6.93 14.21 1.87
C ARG A 81 6.48 13.44 0.62
N ASN A 82 6.95 12.20 0.45
CA ASN A 82 6.64 11.37 -0.69
C ASN A 82 6.17 9.99 -0.18
N ILE A 83 4.94 9.64 -0.50
CA ILE A 83 4.32 8.38 -0.13
C ILE A 83 4.06 7.56 -1.39
N GLY A 84 4.65 6.35 -1.46
CA GLY A 84 4.32 5.35 -2.47
C GLY A 84 3.31 4.35 -1.92
N MET A 85 2.38 3.89 -2.76
CA MET A 85 1.43 2.84 -2.39
C MET A 85 1.31 1.81 -3.50
N ILE A 86 1.44 0.53 -3.16
CA ILE A 86 1.23 -0.60 -4.06
C ILE A 86 -0.13 -1.21 -3.72
N GLY A 87 -1.07 -1.10 -4.65
CA GLY A 87 -2.49 -1.46 -4.48
C GLY A 87 -3.35 -0.26 -4.09
N LEU A 88 -4.49 -0.13 -4.75
CA LEU A 88 -5.49 0.91 -4.47
C LEU A 88 -6.69 0.35 -3.70
N GLY A 89 -7.26 -0.75 -4.19
CA GLY A 89 -8.52 -1.29 -3.68
C GLY A 89 -9.62 -0.23 -3.65
N GLY A 90 -10.25 -0.02 -2.50
CA GLY A 90 -11.20 1.07 -2.26
C GLY A 90 -10.55 2.39 -1.85
N GLY A 91 -9.23 2.48 -1.89
CA GLY A 91 -8.44 3.68 -1.61
C GLY A 91 -8.49 4.16 -0.16
N SER A 92 -8.73 3.29 0.81
CA SER A 92 -8.88 3.68 2.22
C SER A 92 -7.65 4.42 2.74
N GLN A 93 -6.44 3.82 2.60
CA GLN A 93 -5.20 4.45 3.03
C GLN A 93 -4.84 5.68 2.19
N ALA A 94 -5.09 5.63 0.89
CA ALA A 94 -4.83 6.74 -0.01
C ALA A 94 -5.65 7.99 0.36
N LYS A 95 -6.95 7.83 0.62
CA LYS A 95 -7.84 8.91 1.07
C LYS A 95 -7.42 9.45 2.45
N TYR A 96 -7.12 8.53 3.38
CA TYR A 96 -6.69 8.90 4.72
C TYR A 96 -5.40 9.75 4.68
N CYS A 97 -4.38 9.29 3.97
CA CYS A 97 -3.13 10.03 3.81
C CYS A 97 -3.35 11.37 3.09
N TYR A 98 -4.16 11.38 2.03
CA TYR A 98 -4.49 12.61 1.31
C TYR A 98 -5.12 13.66 2.22
N ARG A 99 -6.03 13.25 3.12
CA ARG A 99 -6.71 14.16 4.05
C ARG A 99 -5.82 14.62 5.20
N HIS A 100 -5.07 13.69 5.80
CA HIS A 100 -4.41 13.93 7.09
C HIS A 100 -2.92 14.26 7.01
N LEU A 101 -2.33 14.14 5.81
CA LEU A 101 -0.94 14.48 5.48
C LEU A 101 -0.91 15.48 4.31
N PRO A 102 -1.36 16.74 4.52
CA PRO A 102 -1.57 17.69 3.43
C PRO A 102 -0.28 18.10 2.69
N GLU A 103 0.88 17.93 3.34
CA GLU A 103 2.19 18.25 2.74
C GLU A 103 2.77 17.09 1.91
N ALA A 104 2.19 15.88 2.03
CA ALA A 104 2.69 14.72 1.34
C ALA A 104 2.21 14.67 -0.13
N ARG A 105 3.12 14.26 -1.01
CA ARG A 105 2.79 13.79 -2.35
C ARG A 105 2.55 12.30 -2.29
N ILE A 106 1.49 11.83 -2.92
CA ILE A 106 1.03 10.43 -2.85
C ILE A 106 0.96 9.89 -4.27
N GLU A 107 1.71 8.83 -4.52
CA GLU A 107 1.65 8.08 -5.77
C GLU A 107 1.19 6.65 -5.47
N VAL A 108 0.05 6.26 -6.05
CA VAL A 108 -0.55 4.93 -5.88
C VAL A 108 -0.42 4.18 -7.20
N VAL A 109 0.02 2.93 -7.16
CA VAL A 109 -0.01 2.04 -8.31
C VAL A 109 -1.07 0.96 -8.12
N GLU A 110 -1.87 0.75 -9.15
CA GLU A 110 -2.92 -0.25 -9.21
C GLU A 110 -2.83 -0.97 -10.56
N ASN A 111 -2.80 -2.31 -10.55
CA ASN A 111 -2.65 -3.09 -11.78
C ASN A 111 -4.00 -3.44 -12.43
N ASN A 112 -5.09 -3.43 -11.66
CA ASN A 112 -6.41 -3.83 -12.14
C ASN A 112 -7.20 -2.61 -12.67
N PRO A 113 -7.43 -2.49 -13.99
CA PRO A 113 -8.16 -1.36 -14.57
C PRO A 113 -9.61 -1.27 -14.09
N HIS A 114 -10.20 -2.40 -13.67
CA HIS A 114 -11.57 -2.40 -13.14
C HIS A 114 -11.64 -1.80 -11.73
N VAL A 115 -10.59 -1.96 -10.90
CA VAL A 115 -10.45 -1.27 -9.61
C VAL A 115 -10.30 0.23 -9.85
N LEU A 116 -9.41 0.61 -10.77
CA LEU A 116 -9.19 2.01 -11.12
C LEU A 116 -10.49 2.69 -11.59
N ALA A 117 -11.32 1.99 -12.38
CA ALA A 117 -12.61 2.52 -12.85
C ALA A 117 -13.62 2.79 -11.70
N LEU A 118 -13.37 2.23 -10.51
CA LEU A 118 -14.23 2.42 -9.33
C LEU A 118 -13.82 3.60 -8.43
N ARG A 119 -12.72 4.32 -8.75
CA ARG A 119 -12.20 5.45 -7.93
C ARG A 119 -13.29 6.38 -7.42
N ARG A 120 -14.12 6.91 -8.33
CA ARG A 120 -15.18 7.85 -7.97
C ARG A 120 -16.24 7.23 -7.07
N LYS A 121 -16.54 5.95 -7.27
CA LYS A 121 -17.52 5.22 -6.44
C LYS A 121 -17.04 5.06 -5.00
N PHE A 122 -15.73 4.91 -4.81
CA PHE A 122 -15.08 4.86 -3.50
C PHE A 122 -14.57 6.23 -3.03
N ARG A 123 -14.90 7.32 -3.74
CA ARG A 123 -14.52 8.69 -3.39
C ARG A 123 -12.99 8.86 -3.25
N VAL A 124 -12.22 8.10 -4.02
CA VAL A 124 -10.78 8.33 -4.16
C VAL A 124 -10.59 9.66 -4.90
N PRO A 125 -9.72 10.56 -4.44
CA PRO A 125 -9.48 11.85 -5.09
C PRO A 125 -9.12 11.70 -6.57
N ASP A 126 -9.50 12.67 -7.39
CA ASP A 126 -8.98 12.79 -8.75
C ASP A 126 -7.49 13.16 -8.68
N ASP A 127 -6.74 12.92 -9.76
CA ASP A 127 -5.33 13.27 -9.81
C ASP A 127 -5.15 14.79 -9.75
N ASP A 128 -4.22 15.24 -8.91
CA ASP A 128 -3.85 16.63 -8.73
C ASP A 128 -2.32 16.82 -8.57
N ALA A 129 -1.88 17.99 -8.09
CA ALA A 129 -0.46 18.29 -7.92
C ALA A 129 0.26 17.39 -6.88
N ARG A 130 -0.48 16.76 -5.96
CA ARG A 130 0.06 15.96 -4.86
C ARG A 130 -0.52 14.54 -4.76
N PHE A 131 -1.48 14.19 -5.61
CA PHE A 131 -2.11 12.86 -5.62
C PHE A 131 -2.18 12.31 -7.03
N ARG A 132 -1.70 11.09 -7.24
CA ARG A 132 -1.71 10.43 -8.54
C ARG A 132 -1.97 8.95 -8.39
N VAL A 133 -2.80 8.38 -9.28
CA VAL A 133 -2.97 6.93 -9.41
C VAL A 133 -2.45 6.48 -10.78
N VAL A 134 -1.51 5.54 -10.77
CA VAL A 134 -0.86 4.98 -11.96
C VAL A 134 -1.41 3.58 -12.21
N LEU A 135 -1.85 3.31 -13.42
CA LEU A 135 -2.23 1.96 -13.85
C LEU A 135 -0.95 1.25 -14.32
N ASP A 136 -0.36 0.42 -13.44
CA ASP A 136 0.86 -0.32 -13.71
C ASP A 136 0.97 -1.55 -12.80
N ASP A 137 1.91 -2.46 -13.12
CA ASP A 137 2.33 -3.53 -12.21
C ASP A 137 3.22 -2.97 -11.09
N GLY A 138 2.97 -3.40 -9.84
CA GLY A 138 3.66 -2.86 -8.67
C GLY A 138 5.17 -3.15 -8.65
N ALA A 139 5.61 -4.32 -9.11
CA ALA A 139 7.02 -4.67 -9.16
C ALA A 139 7.72 -3.84 -10.26
N ARG A 140 7.10 -3.73 -11.43
CA ARG A 140 7.62 -2.89 -12.52
C ARG A 140 7.67 -1.42 -12.12
N PHE A 141 6.67 -0.93 -11.40
CA PHE A 141 6.62 0.44 -10.92
C PHE A 141 7.79 0.77 -9.99
N LEU A 142 8.18 -0.14 -9.10
CA LEU A 142 9.29 0.07 -8.16
C LEU A 142 10.66 -0.17 -8.80
N HIS A 143 10.72 -1.01 -9.84
CA HIS A 143 11.98 -1.38 -10.48
C HIS A 143 12.76 -0.13 -10.97
N GLY A 144 14.00 -0.02 -10.55
CA GLY A 144 14.87 1.11 -10.91
C GLY A 144 14.58 2.41 -10.15
N ARG A 145 13.54 2.51 -9.32
CA ARG A 145 13.33 3.66 -8.44
C ARG A 145 14.30 3.61 -7.26
N ARG A 146 14.92 4.73 -6.95
CA ARG A 146 15.90 4.81 -5.85
C ARG A 146 15.63 6.05 -5.02
N GLY A 147 15.52 5.89 -3.69
CA GLY A 147 15.42 7.00 -2.75
C GLY A 147 14.23 7.93 -2.94
N GLN A 148 13.14 7.46 -3.55
CA GLN A 148 12.03 8.34 -3.93
C GLN A 148 10.96 8.51 -2.85
N PHE A 149 10.77 7.50 -1.99
CA PHE A 149 9.68 7.48 -1.03
C PHE A 149 10.20 7.57 0.41
N ASP A 150 9.60 8.45 1.19
CA ASP A 150 9.81 8.46 2.64
C ASP A 150 9.00 7.35 3.31
N LEU A 151 7.80 7.09 2.79
CA LEU A 151 6.90 6.03 3.24
C LEU A 151 6.41 5.21 2.05
N LEU A 152 6.52 3.88 2.13
CA LEU A 152 5.96 2.95 1.16
C LEU A 152 4.93 2.04 1.83
N LEU A 153 3.70 2.00 1.32
CA LEU A 153 2.64 1.10 1.79
C LEU A 153 2.41 0.01 0.74
N VAL A 154 2.61 -1.26 1.09
CA VAL A 154 2.48 -2.40 0.18
C VAL A 154 1.29 -3.25 0.59
N ASP A 155 0.19 -3.11 -0.14
CA ASP A 155 -1.08 -3.80 0.06
C ASP A 155 -1.64 -4.30 -1.29
N GLY A 156 -0.79 -5.01 -2.04
CA GLY A 156 -1.10 -5.54 -3.37
C GLY A 156 -1.62 -6.97 -3.28
N TYR A 157 -2.92 -7.15 -3.47
CA TYR A 157 -3.60 -8.45 -3.47
C TYR A 157 -4.45 -8.61 -4.72
N ASP A 158 -4.49 -9.84 -5.23
CA ASP A 158 -5.51 -10.29 -6.18
C ASP A 158 -6.51 -11.25 -5.49
N GLU A 159 -7.29 -11.97 -6.26
CA GLU A 159 -8.26 -12.95 -5.74
C GLU A 159 -7.62 -14.22 -5.18
N THR A 160 -6.34 -14.46 -5.41
CA THR A 160 -5.60 -15.65 -4.99
C THR A 160 -4.67 -15.37 -3.80
N GLY A 161 -4.34 -14.12 -3.55
CA GLY A 161 -3.44 -13.70 -2.47
C GLY A 161 -2.45 -12.62 -2.91
N ILE A 162 -1.22 -12.71 -2.42
CA ILE A 162 -0.13 -11.84 -2.87
C ILE A 162 0.38 -12.35 -4.23
N PRO A 163 0.34 -11.54 -5.30
CA PRO A 163 0.82 -11.94 -6.62
C PRO A 163 2.30 -12.37 -6.61
N ASP A 164 2.66 -13.34 -7.45
CA ASP A 164 4.03 -13.84 -7.55
C ASP A 164 5.05 -12.73 -7.80
N ALA A 165 4.71 -11.75 -8.63
CA ALA A 165 5.57 -10.61 -8.91
C ALA A 165 5.90 -9.77 -7.66
N LEU A 166 4.98 -9.69 -6.69
CA LEU A 166 5.13 -8.98 -5.41
C LEU A 166 5.68 -9.89 -4.30
N SER A 167 6.03 -11.14 -4.65
CA SER A 167 6.54 -12.14 -3.70
C SER A 167 8.04 -12.43 -3.87
N THR A 168 8.71 -11.91 -4.90
CA THR A 168 10.12 -12.20 -5.19
C THR A 168 11.09 -11.47 -4.27
N GLN A 169 12.31 -12.00 -4.07
CA GLN A 169 13.36 -11.29 -3.35
C GLN A 169 13.66 -9.94 -4.04
N ALA A 170 13.74 -9.92 -5.38
CA ALA A 170 13.98 -8.70 -6.15
C ALA A 170 12.94 -7.60 -5.88
N PHE A 171 11.67 -7.97 -5.69
CA PHE A 171 10.64 -7.00 -5.31
C PHE A 171 10.91 -6.37 -3.94
N TYR A 172 11.29 -7.14 -2.94
CA TYR A 172 11.62 -6.61 -1.61
C TYR A 172 12.90 -5.75 -1.64
N ASP A 173 13.88 -6.12 -2.46
CA ASP A 173 15.08 -5.33 -2.68
C ASP A 173 14.75 -3.99 -3.38
N ASP A 174 13.85 -3.99 -4.35
CA ASP A 174 13.36 -2.77 -5.00
C ASP A 174 12.50 -1.92 -4.05
N CYS A 175 11.68 -2.53 -3.17
CA CYS A 175 10.99 -1.81 -2.10
C CYS A 175 11.99 -1.04 -1.22
N ARG A 176 13.02 -1.74 -0.71
CA ARG A 176 14.07 -1.08 0.10
C ARG A 176 14.80 0.01 -0.67
N ALA A 177 15.20 -0.28 -1.91
CA ALA A 177 15.95 0.66 -2.73
C ALA A 177 15.15 1.91 -3.10
N SER A 178 13.82 1.80 -3.20
CA SER A 178 12.93 2.93 -3.49
C SER A 178 12.76 3.90 -2.31
N LEU A 179 13.09 3.46 -1.09
CA LEU A 179 13.01 4.31 0.10
C LEU A 179 14.17 5.31 0.16
N ALA A 180 13.86 6.51 0.57
CA ALA A 180 14.83 7.52 0.96
C ALA A 180 15.60 7.06 2.21
N GLU A 181 16.70 7.72 2.51
CA GLU A 181 17.44 7.48 3.75
C GLU A 181 16.56 7.78 4.98
N GLY A 182 16.44 6.80 5.87
CA GLY A 182 15.54 6.86 7.02
C GLY A 182 14.06 6.72 6.65
N GLY A 183 13.76 6.27 5.43
CA GLY A 183 12.41 5.93 5.02
C GLY A 183 11.94 4.60 5.59
N ALA A 184 10.62 4.38 5.57
CA ALA A 184 10.01 3.15 6.07
C ALA A 184 8.98 2.58 5.09
N ALA A 185 8.81 1.25 5.13
CA ALA A 185 7.78 0.55 4.38
C ALA A 185 6.90 -0.28 5.33
N ALA A 186 5.61 -0.38 5.02
CA ALA A 186 4.68 -1.29 5.69
C ALA A 186 4.09 -2.26 4.67
N PHE A 187 4.07 -3.55 5.03
CA PHE A 187 3.60 -4.65 4.20
C PHE A 187 2.44 -5.35 4.88
N ASN A 188 1.31 -5.45 4.19
CA ASN A 188 0.22 -6.33 4.61
C ASN A 188 0.54 -7.76 4.17
N LEU A 189 0.64 -8.70 5.12
CA LEU A 189 0.98 -10.10 4.89
C LEU A 189 -0.13 -11.02 5.40
N TYR A 190 -1.26 -10.99 4.71
CA TYR A 190 -2.36 -11.93 4.92
C TYR A 190 -2.19 -13.14 4.01
N CYS A 191 -1.31 -14.07 4.39
CA CYS A 191 -1.01 -15.26 3.61
C CYS A 191 -0.56 -16.43 4.47
N ALA A 192 -0.76 -17.66 3.98
CA ALA A 192 -0.30 -18.87 4.64
C ALA A 192 1.24 -18.93 4.74
N ASP A 193 1.91 -18.42 3.70
CA ASP A 193 3.37 -18.50 3.54
C ASP A 193 4.09 -17.25 4.07
N ALA A 194 3.56 -16.62 5.12
CA ALA A 194 4.15 -15.41 5.70
C ALA A 194 5.64 -15.58 6.08
N ALA A 195 6.08 -16.78 6.45
CA ALA A 195 7.47 -17.06 6.80
C ALA A 195 8.44 -16.75 5.64
N VAL A 196 8.06 -17.11 4.41
CA VAL A 196 8.88 -16.83 3.22
C VAL A 196 8.99 -15.32 2.94
N HIS A 197 7.90 -14.59 3.15
CA HIS A 197 7.91 -13.13 3.01
C HIS A 197 8.77 -12.47 4.10
N PHE A 198 8.73 -12.97 5.33
CA PHE A 198 9.59 -12.46 6.41
C PHE A 198 11.07 -12.72 6.15
N GLU A 199 11.42 -13.88 5.60
CA GLU A 199 12.79 -14.17 5.20
C GLU A 199 13.30 -13.18 4.14
N ARG A 200 12.50 -12.95 3.09
CA ARG A 200 12.83 -11.98 2.03
C ARG A 200 12.96 -10.55 2.55
N LEU A 201 12.09 -10.17 3.49
CA LEU A 201 12.19 -8.87 4.16
C LEU A 201 13.49 -8.74 4.97
N ARG A 202 13.88 -9.79 5.73
CA ARG A 202 15.14 -9.81 6.46
C ARG A 202 16.34 -9.69 5.53
N ASN A 203 16.32 -10.42 4.42
CA ASN A 203 17.37 -10.33 3.41
C ASN A 203 17.48 -8.93 2.82
N ALA A 204 16.36 -8.27 2.55
CA ALA A 204 16.36 -6.93 1.98
C ALA A 204 16.72 -5.83 2.99
N PHE A 205 16.14 -5.85 4.20
CA PHE A 205 16.23 -4.74 5.17
C PHE A 205 17.19 -5.00 6.33
N GLY A 206 17.56 -6.27 6.59
CA GLY A 206 18.30 -6.70 7.76
C GLY A 206 17.41 -6.97 8.97
N ASP A 207 17.80 -7.93 9.82
CA ASP A 207 17.02 -8.39 10.99
C ASP A 207 16.68 -7.27 11.99
N GLY A 208 17.58 -6.31 12.17
CA GLY A 208 17.40 -5.21 13.11
C GLY A 208 16.44 -4.11 12.64
N ASN A 209 16.04 -4.13 11.37
CA ASN A 209 15.25 -3.09 10.73
C ASN A 209 13.83 -3.54 10.36
N ILE A 210 13.28 -4.51 11.09
CA ILE A 210 11.93 -5.01 10.87
C ILE A 210 11.24 -5.24 12.21
N VAL A 211 9.98 -4.86 12.27
CA VAL A 211 9.04 -5.28 13.33
C VAL A 211 7.79 -5.85 12.71
N VAL A 212 7.17 -6.82 13.37
CA VAL A 212 5.93 -7.46 12.94
C VAL A 212 4.85 -7.23 13.98
N ILE A 213 3.68 -6.79 13.53
CA ILE A 213 2.50 -6.59 14.35
C ILE A 213 1.44 -7.57 13.86
N GLU A 214 0.94 -8.37 14.77
CA GLU A 214 -0.12 -9.35 14.50
C GLU A 214 -1.49 -8.76 14.80
N GLU A 215 -2.38 -8.80 13.82
CA GLU A 215 -3.77 -8.42 13.96
C GLU A 215 -4.61 -9.64 14.34
N LEU A 216 -4.79 -9.84 15.65
CA LEU A 216 -5.44 -11.02 16.20
C LEU A 216 -6.89 -11.23 15.70
N ARG A 217 -7.60 -10.16 15.34
CA ARG A 217 -8.99 -10.23 14.90
C ARG A 217 -9.17 -10.67 13.45
N GLN A 218 -8.18 -10.42 12.59
CA GLN A 218 -8.29 -10.62 11.14
C GLN A 218 -7.20 -11.53 10.58
N SER A 219 -6.35 -12.09 11.45
CA SER A 219 -5.21 -12.95 11.07
C SER A 219 -4.23 -12.29 10.10
N ASN A 220 -4.27 -10.96 9.98
CA ASN A 220 -3.28 -10.22 9.22
C ASN A 220 -1.98 -10.06 10.04
N ARG A 221 -0.87 -10.03 9.34
CA ARG A 221 0.42 -9.61 9.88
C ARG A 221 0.88 -8.39 9.10
N VAL A 222 1.24 -7.34 9.82
CA VAL A 222 1.82 -6.15 9.22
C VAL A 222 3.30 -6.12 9.57
N ALA A 223 4.17 -6.23 8.55
CA ALA A 223 5.58 -6.01 8.71
C ALA A 223 5.89 -4.53 8.43
N ILE A 224 6.62 -3.89 9.35
CA ILE A 224 7.15 -2.53 9.16
C ILE A 224 8.67 -2.65 9.11
N ALA A 225 9.26 -2.21 8.00
CA ALA A 225 10.69 -2.23 7.76
C ALA A 225 11.19 -0.81 7.45
N TRP A 226 12.47 -0.52 7.73
CA TRP A 226 13.02 0.82 7.52
C TRP A 226 14.48 0.79 7.06
N THR A 227 14.96 1.94 6.57
CA THR A 227 16.34 2.14 6.14
C THR A 227 17.08 3.06 7.12
N GLY A 228 18.35 2.77 7.38
CA GLY A 228 19.18 3.59 8.27
C GLY A 228 18.86 3.41 9.77
N PRO A 229 19.44 4.25 10.65
CA PRO A 229 19.21 4.18 12.09
C PRO A 229 17.79 4.60 12.45
N LYS A 230 17.27 4.05 13.55
CA LYS A 230 15.99 4.50 14.13
C LYS A 230 16.08 5.99 14.45
N ARG A 231 15.16 6.78 13.92
CA ARG A 231 15.08 8.20 14.26
C ARG A 231 14.32 8.36 15.58
N GLU A 232 14.76 9.30 16.43
CA GLU A 232 13.99 9.71 17.59
C GLU A 232 12.63 10.27 17.15
N ALA A 233 11.62 10.05 18.01
CA ALA A 233 10.24 10.42 17.75
C ALA A 233 10.10 11.94 17.53
N ALA A 234 10.08 12.37 16.27
CA ALA A 234 9.73 13.73 15.91
C ALA A 234 8.21 13.92 15.98
N GLU A 235 7.78 15.17 16.10
CA GLU A 235 6.36 15.51 16.02
C GLU A 235 5.79 15.16 14.64
N THR A 236 4.68 14.43 14.61
CA THR A 236 4.04 14.02 13.36
C THR A 236 3.31 15.17 12.68
N SER A 237 3.30 15.17 11.33
CA SER A 237 2.49 16.10 10.52
C SER A 237 1.01 15.74 10.45
N LEU A 238 0.60 14.64 11.09
CA LEU A 238 -0.80 14.23 11.14
C LEU A 238 -1.68 15.27 11.83
N SER A 239 -2.91 15.43 11.37
CA SER A 239 -3.93 16.18 12.06
C SER A 239 -4.20 15.64 13.47
N ALA A 240 -4.73 16.46 14.38
CA ALA A 240 -5.05 16.03 15.76
C ALA A 240 -6.03 14.84 15.77
N ALA A 241 -7.03 14.84 14.88
CA ALA A 241 -7.98 13.75 14.74
C ALA A 241 -7.30 12.43 14.33
N ALA A 242 -6.38 12.48 13.35
CA ALA A 242 -5.66 11.30 12.90
C ALA A 242 -4.66 10.78 13.96
N ARG A 243 -4.03 11.67 14.72
CA ARG A 243 -3.18 11.28 15.87
C ARG A 243 -3.98 10.52 16.92
N HIS A 244 -5.19 10.97 17.22
CA HIS A 244 -6.08 10.28 18.15
C HIS A 244 -6.52 8.91 17.59
N ASP A 245 -6.93 8.85 16.33
CA ASP A 245 -7.35 7.59 15.67
C ASP A 245 -6.24 6.53 15.63
N LEU A 246 -4.98 6.93 15.47
CA LEU A 246 -3.82 6.04 15.38
C LEU A 246 -3.05 5.87 16.71
N ALA A 247 -3.51 6.45 17.80
CA ALA A 247 -2.75 6.48 19.07
C ALA A 247 -2.39 5.08 19.60
N SER A 248 -3.33 4.13 19.57
CA SER A 248 -3.11 2.74 20.00
C SER A 248 -2.12 2.01 19.10
N VAL A 249 -2.23 2.21 17.80
CA VAL A 249 -1.29 1.64 16.82
C VAL A 249 0.12 2.17 17.05
N PHE A 250 0.27 3.48 17.25
CA PHE A 250 1.58 4.08 17.52
C PHE A 250 2.20 3.58 18.82
N ALA A 251 1.37 3.35 19.87
CA ALA A 251 1.85 2.76 21.11
C ALA A 251 2.38 1.34 20.88
N SER A 252 1.61 0.50 20.18
CA SER A 252 2.02 -0.87 19.85
C SER A 252 3.29 -0.93 18.99
N VAL A 253 3.41 -0.06 17.98
CA VAL A 253 4.62 0.00 17.14
C VAL A 253 5.83 0.44 17.97
N ARG A 254 5.70 1.46 18.83
CA ARG A 254 6.81 1.91 19.70
C ARG A 254 7.27 0.81 20.66
N GLU A 255 6.33 0.06 21.24
CA GLU A 255 6.66 -1.08 22.09
C GLU A 255 7.49 -2.12 21.34
N LYS A 256 7.07 -2.52 20.13
CA LYS A 256 7.82 -3.45 19.28
C LYS A 256 9.19 -2.92 18.89
N LEU A 257 9.28 -1.62 18.56
CA LEU A 257 10.54 -0.98 18.22
C LEU A 257 11.51 -0.91 19.40
N ALA A 258 11.01 -0.78 20.63
CA ALA A 258 11.85 -0.76 21.84
C ALA A 258 12.49 -2.13 22.10
N VAL A 259 11.80 -3.22 21.75
CA VAL A 259 12.29 -4.61 21.92
C VAL A 259 13.19 -5.05 20.76
N ALA A 260 13.01 -4.48 19.56
CA ALA A 260 13.84 -4.81 18.42
C ALA A 260 15.29 -4.39 18.66
N LYS A 261 16.22 -5.38 18.68
CA LYS A 261 17.65 -5.15 18.91
C LYS A 261 18.18 -4.14 17.89
N GLN A 262 18.95 -3.14 18.38
CA GLN A 262 19.73 -2.31 17.48
C GLN A 262 20.70 -3.22 16.71
N PRO A 263 20.87 -3.04 15.40
CA PRO A 263 21.94 -3.70 14.68
C PRO A 263 23.27 -3.31 15.33
N ALA A 264 24.14 -4.30 15.55
CA ALA A 264 25.49 -4.12 16.07
C ALA A 264 26.35 -3.29 15.10
#